data_fffd5f3b0e708332bfddd57878d06b2d
#
_entry.id   fffd5f3b0e708332bfddd57878d06b2d
#
_cell.length_a   1.000
_cell.length_b   1.000
_cell.length_c   1.000
_cell.angle_alpha   90.00
_cell.angle_beta   90.00
_cell.angle_gamma   90.00
#
_symmetry.space_group_name_H-M   'P 1'
#
loop_
_entity.id
_entity.type
_entity.pdbx_description
1 polymer ?
#
loop_
_entity_poly.entity_id
_entity_poly.type
_entity_poly.pdbx_seq_one_letter_code
_entity_poly.pdbx_strand_id
1 'polypeptide(L)'
;MRSKFIVGLAVAACMALALQLEVSAQQGRGRGAAAGGTTAGAGRGYPTPEQYANSKEAQAHVAKARAIAGNDPKLIMRWENTCGALGPQRPALEAQNAGKAVAPNTPVEPVQIFDNMWYFGLNTIGAWAIRTSDGIILIDALNTVQEAETLIEPALRKVGLNPADVKYVIVGHGHFDHFGGAPYFQDKYKARIAMSGPDWDLVERPNPNANPAQANRPRPKRDVVVTEGQKITVGDTTITLHITPGHTVGSLAYLIPVRYQGKPLTVLMLSGANITPDRASLEAFHKALDYAKAAGAQALLNGHPGLFGDESGWMDELRKNPKGRNDFVYTREQFAKFVDIMKECAASRVVAMGL
;
A
#
# COMPACT_ATOMS: atom_id res chain seq x y z
N MET A 1 -6.24 -38.57 -67.15
CA MET A 1 -7.11 -37.42 -66.90
C MET A 1 -6.78 -36.86 -65.52
N ARG A 2 -6.21 -35.65 -65.46
CA ARG A 2 -5.75 -35.01 -64.22
C ARG A 2 -6.82 -34.00 -63.79
N SER A 3 -7.37 -34.17 -62.61
CA SER A 3 -8.24 -33.17 -61.98
C SER A 3 -7.47 -32.46 -60.86
N LYS A 4 -7.32 -31.18 -60.99
CA LYS A 4 -6.67 -30.28 -60.00
C LYS A 4 -7.73 -29.82 -59.03
N PHE A 5 -7.61 -30.13 -57.76
CA PHE A 5 -8.35 -29.47 -56.69
C PHE A 5 -7.56 -28.26 -56.20
N ILE A 6 -8.18 -27.12 -56.33
CA ILE A 6 -7.72 -25.84 -55.75
C ILE A 6 -8.29 -25.76 -54.35
N VAL A 7 -7.41 -25.74 -53.35
CA VAL A 7 -7.78 -25.48 -51.96
C VAL A 7 -7.66 -23.98 -51.75
N GLY A 8 -8.81 -23.33 -51.55
CA GLY A 8 -8.88 -21.92 -51.19
C GLY A 8 -8.52 -21.74 -49.70
N LEU A 9 -7.48 -20.99 -49.43
CA LEU A 9 -7.09 -20.54 -48.08
C LEU A 9 -7.98 -19.36 -47.69
N ALA A 10 -8.93 -19.56 -46.79
CA ALA A 10 -9.63 -18.47 -46.11
C ALA A 10 -8.77 -17.95 -44.98
N VAL A 11 -8.21 -16.78 -45.19
CA VAL A 11 -7.51 -16.01 -44.13
C VAL A 11 -8.57 -15.33 -43.27
N ALA A 12 -8.87 -15.91 -42.11
CA ALA A 12 -9.64 -15.24 -41.08
C ALA A 12 -8.77 -14.20 -40.40
N ALA A 13 -9.00 -12.93 -40.72
CA ALA A 13 -8.40 -11.82 -40.01
C ALA A 13 -9.04 -11.70 -38.61
N CYS A 14 -8.38 -12.23 -37.59
CA CYS A 14 -8.67 -11.91 -36.20
C CYS A 14 -8.22 -10.46 -35.95
N MET A 15 -9.18 -9.52 -35.96
CA MET A 15 -8.97 -8.21 -35.35
C MET A 15 -8.85 -8.40 -33.83
N ALA A 16 -7.64 -8.47 -33.35
CA ALA A 16 -7.33 -8.26 -31.94
C ALA A 16 -7.56 -6.80 -31.63
N LEU A 17 -8.70 -6.47 -31.03
CA LEU A 17 -8.95 -5.17 -30.41
C LEU A 17 -8.05 -5.10 -29.18
N ALA A 18 -6.86 -4.55 -29.33
CA ALA A 18 -6.01 -4.16 -28.21
C ALA A 18 -6.70 -2.99 -27.50
N LEU A 19 -7.47 -3.27 -26.45
CA LEU A 19 -7.80 -2.27 -25.46
C LEU A 19 -6.48 -1.89 -24.78
N GLN A 20 -5.86 -0.83 -25.24
CA GLN A 20 -4.84 -0.12 -24.46
C GLN A 20 -5.56 0.50 -23.25
N LEU A 21 -5.55 -0.22 -22.14
CA LEU A 21 -5.80 0.35 -20.83
C LEU A 21 -4.63 1.27 -20.52
N GLU A 22 -4.80 2.57 -20.80
CA GLU A 22 -3.94 3.59 -20.22
C GLU A 22 -4.12 3.56 -18.70
N VAL A 23 -3.26 2.79 -18.04
CA VAL A 23 -3.05 2.93 -16.60
C VAL A 23 -2.22 4.19 -16.41
N SER A 24 -2.89 5.35 -16.43
CA SER A 24 -2.28 6.54 -15.89
C SER A 24 -2.09 6.29 -14.40
N ALA A 25 -0.83 6.17 -13.98
CA ALA A 25 -0.44 6.24 -12.58
C ALA A 25 -0.91 7.59 -12.02
N GLN A 26 -2.14 7.64 -11.55
CA GLN A 26 -2.67 8.77 -10.82
C GLN A 26 -2.12 8.69 -9.39
N GLN A 27 -0.85 9.05 -9.26
CA GLN A 27 -0.33 9.51 -7.98
C GLN A 27 -1.17 10.72 -7.57
N GLY A 28 -1.86 10.59 -6.45
CA GLY A 28 -2.96 11.43 -6.00
C GLY A 28 -2.73 12.93 -6.14
N ARG A 29 -3.58 13.58 -6.93
CA ARG A 29 -3.83 15.01 -6.81
C ARG A 29 -4.84 15.24 -5.70
N GLY A 30 -4.41 15.19 -4.46
CA GLY A 30 -5.12 15.76 -3.35
C GLY A 30 -4.97 17.28 -3.40
N ARG A 31 -5.91 17.99 -4.02
CA ARG A 31 -6.06 19.43 -3.80
C ARG A 31 -6.82 19.64 -2.50
N GLY A 32 -6.10 19.76 -1.42
CA GLY A 32 -6.56 20.49 -0.25
C GLY A 32 -6.51 21.97 -0.60
N ALA A 33 -7.63 22.67 -0.55
CA ALA A 33 -7.69 24.11 -0.65
C ALA A 33 -7.02 24.73 0.58
N ALA A 34 -5.77 25.16 0.43
CA ALA A 34 -5.11 26.12 1.31
C ALA A 34 -4.93 27.41 0.53
N ALA A 35 -5.40 28.49 1.11
CA ALA A 35 -5.31 29.83 0.58
C ALA A 35 -3.86 30.30 0.41
N GLY A 36 -3.54 30.87 -0.76
CA GLY A 36 -2.58 31.95 -0.95
C GLY A 36 -1.09 31.59 -0.84
N GLY A 37 -0.43 31.44 -1.99
CA GLY A 37 1.02 31.47 -2.10
C GLY A 37 1.51 30.82 -3.40
N THR A 38 1.56 31.61 -4.48
CA THR A 38 2.13 31.16 -5.76
C THR A 38 3.65 31.11 -5.66
N THR A 39 4.23 29.91 -5.54
CA THR A 39 5.58 29.64 -6.01
C THR A 39 5.55 28.42 -6.91
N ALA A 40 5.92 28.65 -8.18
CA ALA A 40 6.06 27.60 -9.18
C ALA A 40 7.11 26.56 -8.68
N GLY A 41 6.66 25.33 -8.40
CA GLY A 41 7.53 24.25 -7.95
C GLY A 41 6.94 23.29 -6.91
N ALA A 42 5.86 23.67 -6.22
CA ALA A 42 5.23 22.84 -5.17
C ALA A 42 4.32 21.73 -5.73
N GLY A 43 4.70 21.10 -6.83
CA GLY A 43 3.99 19.94 -7.36
C GLY A 43 4.35 18.68 -6.55
N ARG A 44 3.44 18.21 -5.72
CA ARG A 44 3.43 16.91 -5.04
C ARG A 44 3.90 16.84 -3.58
N GLY A 45 4.07 17.97 -2.89
CA GLY A 45 4.39 17.92 -1.45
C GLY A 45 5.77 17.33 -1.10
N TYR A 46 6.75 17.43 -2.00
CA TYR A 46 8.15 17.09 -1.77
C TYR A 46 9.03 18.33 -1.85
N PRO A 47 10.08 18.44 -1.04
CA PRO A 47 11.05 19.52 -1.18
C PRO A 47 11.75 19.42 -2.52
N THR A 48 12.08 20.58 -3.10
CA THR A 48 12.97 20.60 -4.26
C THR A 48 14.40 20.25 -3.84
N PRO A 49 15.29 19.82 -4.77
CA PRO A 49 16.70 19.62 -4.44
C PRO A 49 17.36 20.82 -3.82
N GLU A 50 16.97 22.05 -4.25
CA GLU A 50 17.48 23.30 -3.72
C GLU A 50 16.99 23.55 -2.26
N GLN A 51 15.69 23.36 -2.00
CA GLN A 51 15.14 23.45 -0.65
C GLN A 51 15.88 22.53 0.31
N TYR A 52 16.12 21.27 -0.09
CA TYR A 52 16.88 20.34 0.72
C TYR A 52 18.34 20.76 0.89
N ALA A 53 19.04 21.17 -0.19
CA ALA A 53 20.43 21.59 -0.14
C ALA A 53 20.63 22.81 0.79
N ASN A 54 19.63 23.69 0.88
CA ASN A 54 19.65 24.86 1.73
C ASN A 54 19.19 24.60 3.18
N SER A 55 18.59 23.43 3.47
CA SER A 55 18.11 23.08 4.81
C SER A 55 19.12 22.23 5.56
N LYS A 56 19.95 22.86 6.40
CA LYS A 56 20.88 22.16 7.29
C LYS A 56 20.16 21.21 8.26
N GLU A 57 18.96 21.60 8.71
CA GLU A 57 18.13 20.79 9.61
C GLU A 57 17.64 19.53 8.92
N ALA A 58 17.14 19.62 7.66
CA ALA A 58 16.74 18.44 6.89
C ALA A 58 17.91 17.46 6.67
N GLN A 59 19.10 18.01 6.37
CA GLN A 59 20.31 17.19 6.20
C GLN A 59 20.72 16.52 7.53
N ALA A 60 20.58 17.22 8.66
CA ALA A 60 20.85 16.66 9.98
C ALA A 60 19.92 15.49 10.31
N HIS A 61 18.62 15.58 9.98
CA HIS A 61 17.68 14.47 10.12
C HIS A 61 18.08 13.24 9.29
N VAL A 62 18.46 13.43 8.03
CA VAL A 62 18.93 12.31 7.17
C VAL A 62 20.22 11.70 7.69
N ALA A 63 21.16 12.52 8.16
CA ALA A 63 22.41 12.03 8.77
C ALA A 63 22.14 11.27 10.08
N LYS A 64 21.20 11.73 10.91
CA LYS A 64 20.79 11.05 12.13
C LYS A 64 20.14 9.71 11.83
N ALA A 65 19.24 9.66 10.83
CA ALA A 65 18.63 8.41 10.36
C ALA A 65 19.72 7.41 9.90
N ARG A 66 20.73 7.88 9.16
CA ARG A 66 21.87 7.05 8.75
C ARG A 66 22.68 6.54 9.93
N ALA A 67 22.93 7.38 10.92
CA ALA A 67 23.66 6.98 12.13
C ALA A 67 22.91 5.92 12.94
N ILE A 68 21.56 6.01 13.03
CA ILE A 68 20.72 4.99 13.67
C ILE A 68 20.84 3.63 12.97
N ALA A 69 20.95 3.60 11.63
CA ALA A 69 21.13 2.37 10.87
C ALA A 69 22.48 1.67 11.19
N GLY A 70 23.49 2.43 11.60
CA GLY A 70 24.81 1.90 11.95
C GLY A 70 25.44 1.08 10.80
N ASN A 71 25.89 -0.12 11.12
CA ASN A 71 26.46 -1.08 10.15
C ASN A 71 25.51 -2.25 9.81
N ASP A 72 24.24 -2.19 10.26
CA ASP A 72 23.26 -3.22 9.94
C ASP A 72 22.82 -3.07 8.46
N PRO A 73 23.13 -4.04 7.59
CA PRO A 73 22.84 -3.90 6.15
C PRO A 73 21.35 -3.79 5.87
N LYS A 74 20.49 -4.41 6.70
CA LYS A 74 19.04 -4.32 6.57
C LYS A 74 18.53 -2.94 6.93
N LEU A 75 19.06 -2.32 7.97
CA LEU A 75 18.70 -0.96 8.37
C LEU A 75 19.27 0.09 7.42
N ILE A 76 20.48 -0.13 6.86
CA ILE A 76 21.03 0.74 5.80
C ILE A 76 20.11 0.74 4.58
N MET A 77 19.75 -0.42 4.07
CA MET A 77 18.80 -0.56 2.95
C MET A 77 17.46 0.12 3.28
N ARG A 78 16.97 -0.02 4.51
CA ARG A 78 15.74 0.65 4.96
C ARG A 78 15.90 2.16 5.01
N TRP A 79 17.02 2.68 5.50
CA TRP A 79 17.31 4.11 5.49
C TRP A 79 17.31 4.67 4.05
N GLU A 80 17.98 4.01 3.11
CA GLU A 80 18.04 4.41 1.71
C GLU A 80 16.64 4.50 1.10
N ASN A 81 15.84 3.44 1.24
CA ASN A 81 14.49 3.40 0.68
C ASN A 81 13.52 4.34 1.41
N THR A 82 13.60 4.45 2.74
CA THR A 82 12.66 5.27 3.51
C THR A 82 12.94 6.76 3.34
N CYS A 83 14.19 7.20 3.45
CA CYS A 83 14.54 8.59 3.17
C CYS A 83 14.30 8.95 1.70
N GLY A 84 14.42 7.99 0.77
CA GLY A 84 14.01 8.15 -0.61
C GLY A 84 12.49 8.30 -0.76
N ALA A 85 11.71 7.45 -0.10
CA ALA A 85 10.25 7.43 -0.21
C ALA A 85 9.55 8.56 0.55
N LEU A 86 10.04 8.92 1.74
CA LEU A 86 9.42 9.89 2.64
C LEU A 86 10.21 11.19 2.77
N GLY A 87 11.47 11.19 2.37
CA GLY A 87 12.40 12.29 2.56
C GLY A 87 12.71 13.08 1.29
N PRO A 88 13.75 13.91 1.35
CA PRO A 88 14.14 14.86 0.30
C PRO A 88 14.73 14.21 -0.96
N GLN A 89 15.10 12.93 -0.91
CA GLN A 89 15.69 12.22 -2.06
C GLN A 89 14.64 11.77 -3.08
N ARG A 90 13.35 11.81 -2.72
CA ARG A 90 12.25 11.38 -3.60
C ARG A 90 12.24 12.07 -4.97
N PRO A 91 12.42 13.39 -5.10
CA PRO A 91 12.49 14.05 -6.40
C PRO A 91 13.62 13.53 -7.28
N ALA A 92 14.77 13.23 -6.69
CA ALA A 92 15.91 12.66 -7.42
C ALA A 92 15.62 11.24 -7.92
N LEU A 93 14.98 10.40 -7.09
CA LEU A 93 14.54 9.06 -7.48
C LEU A 93 13.46 9.10 -8.57
N GLU A 94 12.51 10.02 -8.47
CA GLU A 94 11.49 10.22 -9.52
C GLU A 94 12.11 10.67 -10.83
N ALA A 95 13.06 11.61 -10.81
CA ALA A 95 13.80 12.06 -11.99
C ALA A 95 14.63 10.92 -12.61
N GLN A 96 15.29 10.11 -11.79
CA GLN A 96 16.06 8.94 -12.24
C GLN A 96 15.16 7.87 -12.90
N ASN A 97 13.91 7.78 -12.48
CA ASN A 97 12.92 6.83 -13.01
C ASN A 97 12.06 7.46 -14.13
N ALA A 98 12.16 8.77 -14.35
CA ALA A 98 11.45 9.45 -15.42
C ALA A 98 11.85 8.87 -16.78
N GLY A 99 10.86 8.49 -17.57
CA GLY A 99 11.07 7.86 -18.89
C GLY A 99 11.40 6.37 -18.88
N LYS A 100 11.57 5.72 -17.71
CA LYS A 100 11.59 4.26 -17.63
C LYS A 100 10.18 3.73 -17.83
N ALA A 101 10.06 2.68 -18.65
CA ALA A 101 8.78 1.98 -18.80
C ALA A 101 8.32 1.48 -17.42
N VAL A 102 7.11 1.86 -17.02
CA VAL A 102 6.48 1.27 -15.83
C VAL A 102 6.22 -0.18 -16.15
N ALA A 103 6.70 -1.09 -15.28
CA ALA A 103 6.40 -2.50 -15.44
C ALA A 103 4.88 -2.71 -15.47
N PRO A 104 4.36 -3.51 -16.41
CA PRO A 104 2.93 -3.74 -16.48
C PRO A 104 2.42 -4.36 -15.18
N ASN A 105 1.23 -3.94 -14.75
CA ASN A 105 0.56 -4.59 -13.63
C ASN A 105 0.25 -6.04 -13.99
N THR A 106 0.95 -6.96 -13.37
CA THR A 106 0.78 -8.40 -13.61
C THR A 106 0.30 -9.10 -12.35
N PRO A 107 -0.65 -10.04 -12.47
CA PRO A 107 -1.04 -10.89 -11.36
C PRO A 107 0.18 -11.66 -10.81
N VAL A 108 0.23 -11.77 -9.49
CA VAL A 108 1.25 -12.56 -8.81
C VAL A 108 0.63 -13.77 -8.13
N GLU A 109 1.41 -14.84 -8.05
CA GLU A 109 1.00 -16.02 -7.29
C GLU A 109 0.82 -15.65 -5.82
N PRO A 110 -0.21 -16.19 -5.14
CA PRO A 110 -0.38 -16.02 -3.71
C PRO A 110 0.89 -16.38 -2.95
N VAL A 111 1.21 -15.60 -1.92
CA VAL A 111 2.35 -15.91 -1.06
C VAL A 111 1.95 -15.81 0.41
N GLN A 112 2.31 -16.83 1.19
CA GLN A 112 2.17 -16.82 2.63
C GLN A 112 3.35 -16.07 3.25
N ILE A 113 3.06 -14.96 3.92
CA ILE A 113 4.08 -14.12 4.57
C ILE A 113 4.24 -14.52 6.05
N PHE A 114 3.13 -14.84 6.71
CA PHE A 114 3.10 -15.32 8.08
C PHE A 114 2.17 -16.54 8.17
N ASP A 115 2.21 -17.29 9.26
CA ASP A 115 1.47 -18.55 9.41
C ASP A 115 -0.04 -18.40 9.14
N ASN A 116 -0.59 -17.20 9.34
CA ASN A 116 -1.99 -16.87 9.16
C ASN A 116 -2.24 -15.66 8.25
N MET A 117 -1.26 -15.23 7.44
CA MET A 117 -1.41 -14.06 6.58
C MET A 117 -0.78 -14.27 5.20
N TRP A 118 -1.52 -13.91 4.16
CA TRP A 118 -1.15 -14.05 2.74
C TRP A 118 -1.26 -12.72 2.00
N TYR A 119 -0.43 -12.56 0.97
CA TYR A 119 -0.53 -11.51 -0.03
C TYR A 119 -1.12 -12.07 -1.32
N PHE A 120 -2.02 -11.29 -1.95
CA PHE A 120 -2.62 -11.56 -3.25
C PHE A 120 -2.62 -10.31 -4.11
N GLY A 121 -2.72 -10.47 -5.42
CA GLY A 121 -3.03 -9.38 -6.33
C GLY A 121 -2.02 -9.18 -7.43
N LEU A 122 -1.53 -7.98 -7.56
CA LEU A 122 -0.62 -7.55 -8.62
C LEU A 122 0.78 -7.28 -8.06
N ASN A 123 1.76 -7.21 -8.95
CA ASN A 123 3.14 -6.87 -8.58
C ASN A 123 3.31 -5.45 -8.01
N THR A 124 2.32 -4.56 -8.22
CA THR A 124 2.37 -3.15 -7.79
C THR A 124 1.41 -2.80 -6.67
N ILE A 125 0.35 -3.58 -6.49
CA ILE A 125 -0.67 -3.40 -5.45
C ILE A 125 -1.27 -4.73 -5.05
N GLY A 126 -1.60 -4.90 -3.77
CA GLY A 126 -2.16 -6.13 -3.26
C GLY A 126 -3.29 -5.99 -2.28
N ALA A 127 -3.93 -7.13 -2.07
CA ALA A 127 -4.82 -7.38 -0.95
C ALA A 127 -4.15 -8.38 -0.01
N TRP A 128 -4.43 -8.26 1.28
CA TRP A 128 -3.88 -9.13 2.30
C TRP A 128 -5.01 -9.89 2.98
N ALA A 129 -4.88 -11.20 3.12
CA ALA A 129 -5.84 -12.00 3.87
C ALA A 129 -5.24 -12.46 5.19
N ILE A 130 -5.99 -12.32 6.26
CA ILE A 130 -5.65 -12.79 7.59
C ILE A 130 -6.69 -13.83 7.99
N ARG A 131 -6.24 -15.08 8.16
CA ARG A 131 -7.07 -16.16 8.69
C ARG A 131 -7.16 -16.03 10.21
N THR A 132 -8.38 -16.05 10.71
CA THR A 132 -8.70 -16.05 12.13
C THR A 132 -9.42 -17.33 12.53
N SER A 133 -9.74 -17.52 13.82
CA SER A 133 -10.54 -18.65 14.28
C SER A 133 -12.02 -18.59 13.87
N ASP A 134 -12.53 -17.43 13.39
CA ASP A 134 -13.94 -17.23 13.01
C ASP A 134 -14.11 -16.56 11.63
N GLY A 135 -13.17 -16.77 10.74
CA GLY A 135 -13.25 -16.26 9.36
C GLY A 135 -12.00 -15.53 8.90
N ILE A 136 -12.19 -14.62 7.96
CA ILE A 136 -11.11 -13.94 7.26
C ILE A 136 -11.30 -12.42 7.36
N ILE A 137 -10.21 -11.70 7.61
CA ILE A 137 -10.12 -10.26 7.42
C ILE A 137 -9.30 -10.02 6.15
N LEU A 138 -9.86 -9.30 5.19
CA LEU A 138 -9.10 -8.75 4.07
C LEU A 138 -8.66 -7.32 4.41
N ILE A 139 -7.46 -6.95 3.98
CA ILE A 139 -6.99 -5.57 3.93
C ILE A 139 -6.79 -5.23 2.47
N ASP A 140 -7.49 -4.18 2.01
CA ASP A 140 -7.60 -3.74 0.63
C ASP A 140 -8.22 -4.77 -0.33
N ALA A 141 -8.61 -4.33 -1.52
CA ALA A 141 -9.37 -5.15 -2.48
C ALA A 141 -9.04 -4.83 -3.95
N LEU A 142 -7.86 -4.29 -4.25
CA LEU A 142 -7.41 -3.96 -5.61
C LEU A 142 -8.28 -2.88 -6.30
N ASN A 143 -8.16 -2.79 -7.64
CA ASN A 143 -8.66 -1.66 -8.42
C ASN A 143 -10.13 -1.79 -8.83
N THR A 144 -10.64 -3.02 -8.97
CA THR A 144 -11.95 -3.28 -9.57
C THR A 144 -12.67 -4.49 -8.98
N VAL A 145 -14.00 -4.50 -9.14
CA VAL A 145 -14.84 -5.67 -8.85
C VAL A 145 -14.37 -6.90 -9.62
N GLN A 146 -13.97 -6.71 -10.89
CA GLN A 146 -13.47 -7.80 -11.72
C GLN A 146 -12.18 -8.39 -11.17
N GLU A 147 -11.24 -7.56 -10.69
CA GLU A 147 -9.99 -8.06 -10.07
C GLU A 147 -10.27 -8.80 -8.75
N ALA A 148 -11.25 -8.36 -7.97
CA ALA A 148 -11.67 -9.10 -6.79
C ALA A 148 -12.22 -10.49 -7.15
N GLU A 149 -13.04 -10.56 -8.20
CA GLU A 149 -13.63 -11.81 -8.70
C GLU A 149 -12.60 -12.74 -9.35
N THR A 150 -11.68 -12.20 -10.16
CA THR A 150 -10.77 -13.01 -10.99
C THR A 150 -9.39 -13.24 -10.39
N LEU A 151 -8.98 -12.43 -9.39
CA LEU A 151 -7.68 -12.54 -8.74
C LEU A 151 -7.79 -12.86 -7.25
N ILE A 152 -8.55 -12.07 -6.45
CA ILE A 152 -8.59 -12.28 -5.00
C ILE A 152 -9.36 -13.55 -4.64
N GLU A 153 -10.57 -13.74 -5.18
CA GLU A 153 -11.38 -14.92 -4.85
C GLU A 153 -10.69 -16.25 -5.23
N PRO A 154 -10.14 -16.42 -6.44
CA PRO A 154 -9.40 -17.63 -6.79
C PRO A 154 -8.13 -17.82 -5.95
N ALA A 155 -7.44 -16.73 -5.59
CA ALA A 155 -6.26 -16.79 -4.74
C ALA A 155 -6.59 -17.28 -3.32
N LEU A 156 -7.69 -16.78 -2.73
CA LEU A 156 -8.20 -17.29 -1.45
C LEU A 156 -8.43 -18.81 -1.51
N ARG A 157 -9.17 -19.28 -2.52
CA ARG A 157 -9.43 -20.73 -2.70
C ARG A 157 -8.14 -21.53 -2.88
N LYS A 158 -7.18 -21.00 -3.65
CA LYS A 158 -5.88 -21.64 -3.89
C LYS A 158 -5.08 -21.90 -2.63
N VAL A 159 -5.18 -21.00 -1.64
CA VAL A 159 -4.51 -21.17 -0.34
C VAL A 159 -5.39 -21.83 0.72
N GLY A 160 -6.52 -22.42 0.33
CA GLY A 160 -7.42 -23.15 1.23
C GLY A 160 -8.32 -22.26 2.10
N LEU A 161 -8.51 -21.00 1.71
CA LEU A 161 -9.42 -20.06 2.37
C LEU A 161 -10.74 -19.99 1.61
N ASN A 162 -11.87 -20.09 2.33
CA ASN A 162 -13.18 -19.96 1.71
C ASN A 162 -13.58 -18.47 1.61
N PRO A 163 -13.81 -17.90 0.40
CA PRO A 163 -14.20 -16.51 0.25
C PRO A 163 -15.50 -16.14 0.99
N ALA A 164 -16.38 -17.10 1.24
CA ALA A 164 -17.60 -16.88 2.02
C ALA A 164 -17.34 -16.59 3.50
N ASP A 165 -16.13 -16.90 3.99
CA ASP A 165 -15.74 -16.65 5.37
C ASP A 165 -15.12 -15.24 5.56
N VAL A 166 -15.06 -14.42 4.50
CA VAL A 166 -14.61 -13.02 4.61
C VAL A 166 -15.63 -12.23 5.42
N LYS A 167 -15.24 -11.84 6.63
CA LYS A 167 -16.08 -11.06 7.55
C LYS A 167 -15.91 -9.55 7.36
N TYR A 168 -14.67 -9.12 7.09
CA TYR A 168 -14.33 -7.72 6.90
C TYR A 168 -13.42 -7.52 5.69
N VAL A 169 -13.62 -6.42 4.98
CA VAL A 169 -12.63 -5.77 4.13
C VAL A 169 -12.29 -4.44 4.78
N ILE A 170 -11.08 -4.29 5.29
CA ILE A 170 -10.60 -3.03 5.87
C ILE A 170 -9.84 -2.31 4.77
N VAL A 171 -10.40 -1.21 4.29
CA VAL A 171 -9.80 -0.39 3.23
C VAL A 171 -8.87 0.63 3.85
N GLY A 172 -7.62 0.59 3.43
CA GLY A 172 -6.56 1.40 4.01
C GLY A 172 -6.68 2.89 3.77
N HIS A 173 -7.19 3.25 2.60
CA HIS A 173 -7.52 4.64 2.27
C HIS A 173 -8.43 4.72 1.04
N GLY A 174 -9.03 5.90 0.81
CA GLY A 174 -10.11 6.12 -0.16
C GLY A 174 -9.67 6.25 -1.63
N HIS A 175 -8.53 5.66 -2.04
CA HIS A 175 -8.19 5.54 -3.45
C HIS A 175 -8.74 4.24 -4.03
N PHE A 176 -9.07 4.28 -5.33
CA PHE A 176 -9.78 3.20 -5.99
C PHE A 176 -8.98 1.87 -6.04
N ASP A 177 -7.68 1.96 -6.08
CA ASP A 177 -6.77 0.82 -6.11
C ASP A 177 -6.71 0.05 -4.77
N HIS A 178 -7.36 0.56 -3.74
CA HIS A 178 -7.55 -0.11 -2.45
C HIS A 178 -9.00 -0.55 -2.21
N PHE A 179 -9.99 0.24 -2.66
CA PHE A 179 -11.40 -0.10 -2.43
C PHE A 179 -12.12 -0.72 -3.62
N GLY A 180 -11.53 -0.74 -4.83
CA GLY A 180 -12.25 -1.03 -6.07
C GLY A 180 -12.93 -2.39 -6.13
N GLY A 181 -12.38 -3.39 -5.47
CA GLY A 181 -12.99 -4.71 -5.33
C GLY A 181 -13.85 -4.91 -4.08
N ALA A 182 -13.87 -3.95 -3.14
CA ALA A 182 -14.64 -4.08 -1.90
C ALA A 182 -16.15 -4.30 -2.12
N PRO A 183 -16.81 -3.66 -3.13
CA PRO A 183 -18.21 -3.94 -3.45
C PRO A 183 -18.50 -5.40 -3.76
N TYR A 184 -17.55 -6.12 -4.37
CA TYR A 184 -17.70 -7.54 -4.67
C TYR A 184 -17.91 -8.38 -3.40
N PHE A 185 -17.07 -8.18 -2.40
CA PHE A 185 -17.17 -8.90 -1.13
C PHE A 185 -18.39 -8.44 -0.32
N GLN A 186 -18.73 -7.15 -0.37
CA GLN A 186 -19.90 -6.62 0.31
C GLN A 186 -21.20 -7.20 -0.25
N ASP A 187 -21.35 -7.21 -1.57
CA ASP A 187 -22.59 -7.65 -2.21
C ASP A 187 -22.74 -9.17 -2.24
N LYS A 188 -21.67 -9.90 -2.58
CA LYS A 188 -21.69 -11.37 -2.74
C LYS A 188 -21.62 -12.09 -1.41
N TYR A 189 -20.71 -11.69 -0.52
CA TYR A 189 -20.40 -12.42 0.70
C TYR A 189 -20.88 -11.70 1.97
N LYS A 190 -21.48 -10.52 1.85
CA LYS A 190 -21.96 -9.72 2.99
C LYS A 190 -20.84 -9.32 3.95
N ALA A 191 -19.60 -9.23 3.44
CA ALA A 191 -18.50 -8.74 4.21
C ALA A 191 -18.72 -7.28 4.63
N ARG A 192 -18.36 -6.95 5.88
CA ARG A 192 -18.40 -5.59 6.40
C ARG A 192 -17.25 -4.79 5.80
N ILE A 193 -17.53 -3.56 5.33
CA ILE A 193 -16.49 -2.69 4.79
C ILE A 193 -16.15 -1.63 5.83
N ALA A 194 -14.87 -1.61 6.25
CA ALA A 194 -14.36 -0.65 7.22
C ALA A 194 -13.40 0.35 6.58
N MET A 195 -13.62 1.63 6.80
CA MET A 195 -12.80 2.74 6.30
C MET A 195 -12.96 3.93 7.25
N SER A 196 -11.98 4.82 7.32
CA SER A 196 -12.09 6.05 8.11
C SER A 196 -13.21 6.97 7.61
N GLY A 197 -13.75 7.79 8.48
CA GLY A 197 -14.81 8.75 8.11
C GLY A 197 -14.41 9.68 6.96
N PRO A 198 -13.24 10.35 7.02
CA PRO A 198 -12.78 11.21 5.93
C PRO A 198 -12.61 10.49 4.58
N ASP A 199 -12.20 9.23 4.60
CA ASP A 199 -12.02 8.47 3.37
C ASP A 199 -13.33 7.89 2.84
N TRP A 200 -14.30 7.59 3.68
CA TRP A 200 -15.68 7.39 3.23
C TRP A 200 -16.22 8.61 2.49
N ASP A 201 -16.02 9.81 3.05
CA ASP A 201 -16.43 11.07 2.40
C ASP A 201 -15.70 11.27 1.06
N LEU A 202 -14.42 10.89 0.97
CA LEU A 202 -13.65 10.94 -0.26
C LEU A 202 -14.22 9.99 -1.33
N VAL A 203 -14.54 8.76 -0.94
CA VAL A 203 -15.08 7.72 -1.85
C VAL A 203 -16.47 8.09 -2.35
N GLU A 204 -17.32 8.64 -1.49
CA GLU A 204 -18.70 9.02 -1.84
C GLU A 204 -18.78 10.34 -2.64
N ARG A 205 -17.77 11.21 -2.50
CA ARG A 205 -17.75 12.52 -3.19
C ARG A 205 -17.62 12.33 -4.69
N PRO A 206 -18.51 12.94 -5.49
CA PRO A 206 -18.34 13.01 -6.93
C PRO A 206 -17.01 13.70 -7.27
N ASN A 207 -16.21 13.09 -8.13
CA ASN A 207 -15.04 13.76 -8.68
C ASN A 207 -15.45 14.44 -10.01
N PRO A 208 -15.58 15.78 -10.05
CA PRO A 208 -16.05 16.51 -11.24
C PRO A 208 -15.07 16.40 -12.42
N ASN A 209 -13.82 16.01 -12.14
CA ASN A 209 -12.77 15.83 -13.14
C ASN A 209 -12.55 14.35 -13.50
N ALA A 210 -13.36 13.43 -12.97
CA ALA A 210 -13.26 12.02 -13.32
C ALA A 210 -13.70 11.80 -14.77
N ASN A 211 -12.93 11.01 -15.51
CA ASN A 211 -13.42 10.49 -16.76
C ASN A 211 -14.62 9.53 -16.53
N PRO A 212 -15.45 9.24 -17.56
CA PRO A 212 -16.63 8.39 -17.38
C PRO A 212 -16.32 7.01 -16.76
N ALA A 213 -15.19 6.41 -17.07
CA ALA A 213 -14.80 5.13 -16.51
C ALA A 213 -14.50 5.21 -15.01
N GLN A 214 -13.95 6.32 -14.53
CA GLN A 214 -13.69 6.57 -13.11
C GLN A 214 -14.97 6.98 -12.37
N ALA A 215 -15.81 7.83 -13.00
CA ALA A 215 -17.04 8.31 -12.40
C ALA A 215 -18.04 7.17 -12.13
N ASN A 216 -18.09 6.18 -13.02
CA ASN A 216 -19.03 5.05 -12.97
C ASN A 216 -18.49 3.81 -12.25
N ARG A 217 -17.32 3.88 -11.61
CA ARG A 217 -16.80 2.75 -10.84
C ARG A 217 -17.73 2.38 -9.69
N PRO A 218 -18.03 1.10 -9.49
CA PRO A 218 -18.72 0.64 -8.30
C PRO A 218 -17.97 1.09 -7.03
N ARG A 219 -18.71 1.58 -6.06
CA ARG A 219 -18.20 2.00 -4.75
C ARG A 219 -18.86 1.15 -3.69
N PRO A 220 -18.14 0.80 -2.61
CA PRO A 220 -18.76 0.13 -1.48
C PRO A 220 -19.75 1.07 -0.81
N LYS A 221 -20.82 0.50 -0.27
CA LYS A 221 -21.76 1.23 0.58
C LYS A 221 -21.11 1.45 1.94
N ARG A 222 -21.23 2.68 2.46
CA ARG A 222 -20.72 3.05 3.79
C ARG A 222 -21.28 2.09 4.84
N ASP A 223 -20.40 1.52 5.65
CA ASP A 223 -20.75 0.54 6.67
C ASP A 223 -20.03 0.85 8.00
N VAL A 224 -18.78 0.41 8.19
CA VAL A 224 -18.06 0.67 9.42
C VAL A 224 -17.19 1.92 9.27
N VAL A 225 -17.48 2.95 10.07
CA VAL A 225 -16.67 4.17 10.14
C VAL A 225 -15.60 3.97 11.21
N VAL A 226 -14.36 3.83 10.76
CA VAL A 226 -13.21 3.66 11.64
C VAL A 226 -12.85 4.98 12.31
N THR A 227 -12.66 4.93 13.64
CA THR A 227 -12.16 6.03 14.47
C THR A 227 -10.76 5.73 15.01
N GLU A 228 -10.06 6.75 15.52
CA GLU A 228 -8.71 6.59 16.07
C GLU A 228 -8.67 5.56 17.19
N GLY A 229 -7.73 4.61 17.10
CA GLY A 229 -7.53 3.55 18.07
C GLY A 229 -8.60 2.46 18.05
N GLN A 230 -9.51 2.47 17.06
CA GLN A 230 -10.55 1.46 16.95
C GLN A 230 -9.98 0.07 16.76
N LYS A 231 -10.64 -0.90 17.38
CA LYS A 231 -10.31 -2.32 17.24
C LYS A 231 -11.38 -3.05 16.44
N ILE A 232 -10.94 -3.87 15.51
CA ILE A 232 -11.80 -4.83 14.79
C ILE A 232 -11.35 -6.22 15.20
N THR A 233 -12.27 -7.01 15.74
CA THR A 233 -12.02 -8.37 16.20
C THR A 233 -12.81 -9.37 15.37
N VAL A 234 -12.15 -10.39 14.86
CA VAL A 234 -12.76 -11.58 14.25
C VAL A 234 -12.09 -12.80 14.88
N GLY A 235 -12.85 -13.62 15.55
CA GLY A 235 -12.34 -14.77 16.30
C GLY A 235 -11.22 -14.39 17.26
N ASP A 236 -10.06 -15.01 17.11
CA ASP A 236 -8.87 -14.82 17.95
C ASP A 236 -7.98 -13.65 17.55
N THR A 237 -8.36 -12.89 16.53
CA THR A 237 -7.53 -11.83 15.96
C THR A 237 -8.18 -10.45 16.14
N THR A 238 -7.46 -9.53 16.78
CA THR A 238 -7.88 -8.13 16.97
C THR A 238 -6.88 -7.19 16.30
N ILE A 239 -7.31 -6.50 15.27
CA ILE A 239 -6.51 -5.46 14.58
C ILE A 239 -6.82 -4.12 15.24
N THR A 240 -5.80 -3.36 15.61
CA THR A 240 -5.95 -1.97 16.07
C THR A 240 -5.65 -1.03 14.91
N LEU A 241 -6.52 -0.04 14.71
CA LEU A 241 -6.50 0.89 13.59
C LEU A 241 -6.18 2.30 14.09
N HIS A 242 -5.23 2.95 13.45
CA HIS A 242 -4.85 4.33 13.73
C HIS A 242 -5.03 5.18 12.49
N ILE A 243 -5.57 6.40 12.66
CA ILE A 243 -5.73 7.35 11.56
C ILE A 243 -4.40 8.09 11.39
N THR A 244 -3.82 7.99 10.19
CA THR A 244 -2.53 8.59 9.82
C THR A 244 -2.71 9.48 8.60
N PRO A 245 -3.26 10.71 8.76
CA PRO A 245 -3.45 11.63 7.65
C PRO A 245 -2.15 11.86 6.89
N GLY A 246 -2.25 11.96 5.57
CA GLY A 246 -1.07 12.23 4.76
C GLY A 246 -1.29 11.86 3.30
N HIS A 247 -1.32 10.59 2.99
CA HIS A 247 -1.62 10.12 1.63
C HIS A 247 -3.07 10.45 1.23
N THR A 248 -4.01 10.16 2.11
CA THR A 248 -5.34 10.79 2.20
C THR A 248 -5.54 11.35 3.61
N VAL A 249 -6.60 12.13 3.81
CA VAL A 249 -6.93 12.67 5.15
C VAL A 249 -7.30 11.56 6.13
N GLY A 250 -7.78 10.43 5.63
CA GLY A 250 -8.24 9.31 6.44
C GLY A 250 -7.39 8.05 6.36
N SER A 251 -6.19 8.10 5.77
CA SER A 251 -5.30 6.93 5.67
C SER A 251 -5.12 6.22 7.01
N LEU A 252 -5.03 4.89 6.98
CA LEU A 252 -4.93 4.05 8.16
C LEU A 252 -3.52 3.44 8.32
N ALA A 253 -3.10 3.31 9.56
CA ALA A 253 -2.05 2.40 9.98
C ALA A 253 -2.67 1.28 10.84
N TYR A 254 -2.12 0.10 10.76
CA TYR A 254 -2.65 -1.09 11.43
C TYR A 254 -1.61 -1.72 12.34
N LEU A 255 -2.02 -2.13 13.53
CA LEU A 255 -1.28 -3.08 14.33
C LEU A 255 -1.98 -4.44 14.21
N ILE A 256 -1.33 -5.37 13.53
CA ILE A 256 -1.89 -6.66 13.15
C ILE A 256 -1.17 -7.75 13.92
N PRO A 257 -1.85 -8.51 14.81
CA PRO A 257 -1.27 -9.70 15.41
C PRO A 257 -1.26 -10.83 14.38
N VAL A 258 -0.09 -11.41 14.18
CA VAL A 258 0.11 -12.59 13.33
C VAL A 258 0.88 -13.67 14.07
N ARG A 259 1.04 -14.85 13.45
CA ARG A 259 1.94 -15.89 13.90
C ARG A 259 3.07 -16.08 12.90
N TYR A 260 4.27 -16.25 13.40
CA TYR A 260 5.43 -16.61 12.60
C TYR A 260 6.17 -17.76 13.27
N GLN A 261 6.25 -18.89 12.58
CA GLN A 261 6.82 -20.14 13.12
C GLN A 261 6.19 -20.53 14.47
N GLY A 262 4.86 -20.43 14.55
CA GLY A 262 4.06 -20.73 15.75
C GLY A 262 4.11 -19.68 16.87
N LYS A 263 4.97 -18.66 16.75
CA LYS A 263 5.12 -17.62 17.77
C LYS A 263 4.32 -16.37 17.41
N PRO A 264 3.77 -15.64 18.40
CA PRO A 264 3.09 -14.39 18.15
C PRO A 264 4.08 -13.31 17.69
N LEU A 265 3.65 -12.50 16.71
CA LEU A 265 4.36 -11.36 16.15
C LEU A 265 3.36 -10.25 15.86
N THR A 266 3.77 -9.00 16.04
CA THR A 266 2.96 -7.83 15.64
C THR A 266 3.55 -7.21 14.38
N VAL A 267 2.67 -6.96 13.40
CA VAL A 267 2.99 -6.25 12.15
C VAL A 267 2.49 -4.82 12.26
N LEU A 268 3.31 -3.84 11.89
CA LEU A 268 2.84 -2.53 11.46
C LEU A 268 2.54 -2.61 9.97
N MET A 269 1.34 -2.20 9.56
CA MET A 269 1.03 -1.99 8.16
C MET A 269 0.65 -0.52 7.94
N LEU A 270 1.23 0.11 6.93
CA LEU A 270 0.93 1.48 6.53
C LEU A 270 0.16 1.45 5.20
N SER A 271 -1.02 2.06 5.15
CA SER A 271 -1.80 2.03 3.92
C SER A 271 -1.38 3.07 2.90
N GLY A 272 -0.69 4.11 3.32
CA GLY A 272 -0.18 5.14 2.43
C GLY A 272 1.21 5.60 2.86
N ALA A 273 2.13 5.72 1.91
CA ALA A 273 3.51 6.06 2.19
C ALA A 273 3.83 7.55 2.11
N ASN A 274 2.98 8.30 1.43
CA ASN A 274 3.18 9.72 1.24
C ASN A 274 2.50 10.50 2.35
N ILE A 275 3.27 10.92 3.34
CA ILE A 275 2.78 11.92 4.28
C ILE A 275 2.71 13.27 3.59
N THR A 276 1.62 14.00 3.83
CA THR A 276 1.54 15.41 3.45
C THR A 276 2.59 16.19 4.22
N PRO A 277 3.28 17.14 3.60
CA PRO A 277 4.29 17.91 4.30
C PRO A 277 3.63 19.00 5.15
N ASP A 278 3.05 18.59 6.26
CA ASP A 278 2.52 19.48 7.30
C ASP A 278 2.77 18.86 8.67
N ARG A 279 2.82 19.69 9.69
CA ARG A 279 3.17 19.26 11.05
C ARG A 279 2.14 18.29 11.65
N ALA A 280 0.86 18.50 11.40
CA ALA A 280 -0.20 17.65 11.97
C ALA A 280 -0.13 16.22 11.40
N SER A 281 0.08 16.09 10.09
CA SER A 281 0.30 14.79 9.44
C SER A 281 1.58 14.12 9.94
N LEU A 282 2.67 14.87 10.13
CA LEU A 282 3.92 14.35 10.69
C LEU A 282 3.72 13.83 12.12
N GLU A 283 3.04 14.59 12.97
CA GLU A 283 2.74 14.20 14.34
C GLU A 283 1.88 12.92 14.40
N ALA A 284 0.83 12.83 13.57
CA ALA A 284 0.00 11.64 13.48
C ALA A 284 0.80 10.41 13.01
N PHE A 285 1.67 10.58 12.01
CA PHE A 285 2.56 9.54 11.53
C PHE A 285 3.54 9.08 12.62
N HIS A 286 4.19 10.01 13.31
CA HIS A 286 5.09 9.70 14.43
C HIS A 286 4.38 8.96 15.55
N LYS A 287 3.14 9.35 15.88
CA LYS A 287 2.32 8.71 16.91
C LYS A 287 1.99 7.26 16.54
N ALA A 288 1.61 7.00 15.27
CA ALA A 288 1.36 5.63 14.80
C ALA A 288 2.62 4.75 14.85
N LEU A 289 3.78 5.31 14.50
CA LEU A 289 5.07 4.64 14.62
C LEU A 289 5.43 4.34 16.10
N ASP A 290 5.15 5.27 17.01
CA ASP A 290 5.37 5.07 18.45
C ASP A 290 4.45 3.99 19.03
N TYR A 291 3.20 3.90 18.57
CA TYR A 291 2.30 2.79 18.92
C TYR A 291 2.85 1.45 18.45
N ALA A 292 3.38 1.38 17.22
CA ALA A 292 3.99 0.16 16.69
C ALA A 292 5.23 -0.25 17.51
N LYS A 293 6.08 0.71 17.87
CA LYS A 293 7.26 0.48 18.73
C LYS A 293 6.85 -0.01 20.11
N ALA A 294 5.85 0.62 20.74
CA ALA A 294 5.33 0.22 22.05
C ALA A 294 4.67 -1.16 22.02
N ALA A 295 3.97 -1.51 20.94
CA ALA A 295 3.41 -2.84 20.73
C ALA A 295 4.46 -3.91 20.43
N GLY A 296 5.73 -3.54 20.31
CA GLY A 296 6.83 -4.46 19.99
C GLY A 296 6.71 -5.05 18.61
N ALA A 297 6.24 -4.27 17.63
CA ALA A 297 6.14 -4.68 16.23
C ALA A 297 7.50 -5.15 15.69
N GLN A 298 7.46 -6.13 14.79
CA GLN A 298 8.65 -6.78 14.25
C GLN A 298 8.58 -6.94 12.71
N ALA A 299 7.57 -6.37 12.07
CA ALA A 299 7.46 -6.37 10.62
C ALA A 299 6.74 -5.10 10.14
N LEU A 300 7.10 -4.63 8.93
CA LEU A 300 6.40 -3.58 8.21
C LEU A 300 5.86 -4.15 6.92
N LEU A 301 4.57 -3.88 6.66
CA LEU A 301 3.89 -4.16 5.39
C LEU A 301 3.27 -2.88 4.82
N ASN A 302 2.97 -2.93 3.53
CA ASN A 302 2.30 -1.85 2.82
C ASN A 302 1.35 -2.42 1.74
N GLY A 303 0.40 -1.62 1.28
CA GLY A 303 -0.49 -1.98 0.17
C GLY A 303 0.24 -2.06 -1.18
N HIS A 304 1.35 -1.31 -1.32
CA HIS A 304 2.18 -1.29 -2.53
C HIS A 304 3.54 -1.93 -2.25
N PRO A 305 3.82 -3.15 -2.72
CA PRO A 305 5.13 -3.77 -2.56
C PRO A 305 6.24 -2.95 -3.20
N GLY A 306 7.41 -2.92 -2.57
CA GLY A 306 8.58 -2.20 -3.08
C GLY A 306 8.69 -0.75 -2.62
N LEU A 307 7.75 -0.27 -1.78
CA LEU A 307 7.76 1.13 -1.34
C LEU A 307 8.88 1.42 -0.33
N PHE A 308 9.13 0.50 0.59
CA PHE A 308 10.15 0.67 1.62
C PHE A 308 11.33 -0.30 1.51
N GLY A 309 11.38 -1.12 0.47
CA GLY A 309 12.42 -2.11 0.26
C GLY A 309 12.11 -3.02 -0.90
N ASP A 310 12.82 -4.14 -1.00
CA ASP A 310 12.59 -5.16 -2.02
C ASP A 310 11.53 -6.19 -1.58
N GLU A 311 10.34 -5.69 -1.19
CA GLU A 311 9.25 -6.55 -0.73
C GLU A 311 8.84 -7.57 -1.81
N SER A 312 8.86 -7.18 -3.09
CA SER A 312 8.56 -8.08 -4.20
C SER A 312 9.57 -9.22 -4.30
N GLY A 313 10.87 -8.93 -4.22
CA GLY A 313 11.92 -9.94 -4.20
C GLY A 313 11.82 -10.87 -2.99
N TRP A 314 11.50 -10.34 -1.82
CA TRP A 314 11.29 -11.18 -0.62
C TRP A 314 10.08 -12.10 -0.75
N MET A 315 9.01 -11.63 -1.38
CA MET A 315 7.85 -12.46 -1.69
C MET A 315 8.21 -13.58 -2.67
N ASP A 316 9.04 -13.29 -3.68
CA ASP A 316 9.52 -14.27 -4.64
C ASP A 316 10.39 -15.34 -3.98
N GLU A 317 11.25 -14.94 -3.04
CA GLU A 317 12.04 -15.91 -2.27
C GLU A 317 11.17 -16.79 -1.37
N LEU A 318 10.13 -16.22 -0.72
CA LEU A 318 9.19 -17.01 0.06
C LEU A 318 8.35 -17.97 -0.80
N ARG A 319 8.03 -17.63 -2.06
CA ARG A 319 7.36 -18.55 -3.00
C ARG A 319 8.26 -19.73 -3.35
N LYS A 320 9.55 -19.47 -3.58
CA LYS A 320 10.54 -20.53 -3.89
C LYS A 320 10.85 -21.39 -2.67
N ASN A 321 10.95 -20.78 -1.50
CA ASN A 321 11.28 -21.45 -0.24
C ASN A 321 10.38 -20.97 0.93
N PRO A 322 9.17 -21.51 1.05
CA PRO A 322 8.20 -21.08 2.08
C PRO A 322 8.67 -21.26 3.53
N LYS A 323 9.67 -22.09 3.77
CA LYS A 323 10.30 -22.32 5.09
C LYS A 323 11.64 -21.62 5.25
N GLY A 324 12.04 -20.85 4.26
CA GLY A 324 13.28 -20.11 4.25
C GLY A 324 13.26 -18.88 5.16
N ARG A 325 14.32 -18.07 5.03
CA ARG A 325 14.41 -16.80 5.73
C ARG A 325 13.28 -15.87 5.27
N ASN A 326 12.61 -15.25 6.23
CA ASN A 326 11.58 -14.25 5.98
C ASN A 326 12.16 -12.84 6.22
N ASP A 327 12.46 -12.13 5.15
CA ASP A 327 13.05 -10.79 5.21
C ASP A 327 12.08 -9.69 5.66
N PHE A 328 10.79 -9.99 5.78
CA PHE A 328 9.83 -9.09 6.43
C PHE A 328 10.02 -9.01 7.95
N VAL A 329 10.65 -10.03 8.57
CA VAL A 329 10.79 -10.14 10.03
C VAL A 329 12.06 -9.46 10.53
N TYR A 330 11.92 -8.68 11.59
CA TYR A 330 12.98 -7.99 12.32
C TYR A 330 13.06 -8.51 13.75
N THR A 331 14.21 -8.32 14.41
CA THR A 331 14.21 -8.31 15.87
C THR A 331 13.48 -7.06 16.37
N ARG A 332 13.01 -7.08 17.63
CA ARG A 332 12.38 -5.89 18.23
C ARG A 332 13.30 -4.67 18.21
N GLU A 333 14.59 -4.87 18.48
CA GLU A 333 15.57 -3.80 18.44
C GLU A 333 15.75 -3.23 17.04
N GLN A 334 15.91 -4.09 16.01
CA GLN A 334 16.01 -3.64 14.63
C GLN A 334 14.76 -2.86 14.20
N PHE A 335 13.56 -3.36 14.57
CA PHE A 335 12.33 -2.68 14.21
C PHE A 335 12.20 -1.32 14.91
N ALA A 336 12.58 -1.23 16.18
CA ALA A 336 12.61 0.04 16.91
C ALA A 336 13.54 1.06 16.25
N LYS A 337 14.74 0.65 15.84
CA LYS A 337 15.66 1.49 15.06
C LYS A 337 15.08 1.90 13.71
N PHE A 338 14.39 0.98 13.03
CA PHE A 338 13.73 1.29 11.77
C PHE A 338 12.62 2.33 11.95
N VAL A 339 11.81 2.23 13.01
CA VAL A 339 10.82 3.26 13.38
C VAL A 339 11.49 4.61 13.52
N ASP A 340 12.60 4.69 14.27
CA ASP A 340 13.34 5.95 14.47
C ASP A 340 13.90 6.50 13.14
N ILE A 341 14.39 5.63 12.24
CA ILE A 341 14.79 6.00 10.87
C ILE A 341 13.61 6.61 10.10
N MET A 342 12.44 5.97 10.12
CA MET A 342 11.24 6.49 9.44
C MET A 342 10.84 7.87 9.96
N LYS A 343 10.91 8.08 11.28
CA LYS A 343 10.58 9.38 11.91
C LYS A 343 11.53 10.49 11.44
N GLU A 344 12.82 10.23 11.42
CA GLU A 344 13.82 11.20 10.97
C GLU A 344 13.69 11.50 9.47
N CYS A 345 13.47 10.50 8.64
CA CYS A 345 13.25 10.70 7.20
C CYS A 345 11.98 11.51 6.92
N ALA A 346 10.90 11.28 7.66
CA ALA A 346 9.68 12.06 7.54
C ALA A 346 9.85 13.50 7.99
N ALA A 347 10.53 13.71 9.13
CA ALA A 347 10.83 15.07 9.64
C ALA A 347 11.69 15.86 8.65
N SER A 348 12.71 15.24 8.04
CA SER A 348 13.57 15.90 7.07
C SER A 348 12.80 16.50 5.90
N ARG A 349 11.72 15.83 5.46
CA ARG A 349 10.86 16.32 4.37
C ARG A 349 10.12 17.60 4.78
N VAL A 350 9.51 17.60 5.97
CA VAL A 350 8.71 18.74 6.47
C VAL A 350 9.60 19.97 6.65
N VAL A 351 10.75 19.81 7.33
CA VAL A 351 11.65 20.95 7.57
C VAL A 351 12.35 21.45 6.29
N ALA A 352 12.64 20.58 5.33
CA ALA A 352 13.17 21.00 4.03
C ALA A 352 12.21 21.91 3.26
N MET A 353 10.92 21.78 3.49
CA MET A 353 9.88 22.61 2.88
C MET A 353 9.60 23.90 3.68
N GLY A 354 10.26 24.11 4.81
CA GLY A 354 10.06 25.27 5.67
C GLY A 354 8.75 25.24 6.47
N LEU A 355 8.27 24.04 6.79
CA LEU A 355 6.98 23.79 7.46
C LEU A 355 7.16 23.35 8.92
#